data_4da5274cc503744578085ef077fcc36c
#
_entry.id   4da5274cc503744578085ef077fcc36c
#
_cell.length_a   1.000
_cell.length_b   1.000
_cell.length_c   1.000
_cell.angle_alpha   90.00
_cell.angle_beta   90.00
_cell.angle_gamma   90.00
#
_symmetry.space_group_name_H-M   'P 1'
#
loop_
_entity.id
_entity.type
_entity.pdbx_description
1 polymer ?
#
loop_
_entity_poly.entity_id
_entity_poly.type
_entity_poly.pdbx_seq_one_letter_code
_entity_poly.pdbx_strand_id
1 'polypeptide(L)'
;MSTVSTKITEKMVIDAAGKDIVLNGLDFTKNGYVEIKNANSVVIKNCRVYKLNAEDSAKNYWLKILGDIPVKLAVLYSFFGNNPGMNGQVYNLFEMNAKLKSSSSISNNWFASDCCTHNTINIYGAEEGSAIYLNNNYFADCRHSIRVGIKEAPVCSIVAQGNELMVNDTTPEELEWSNFMLFQPYGKKTTTFGNLKVVTSNNKMSQSGSEPIVAYFGANDTPMSFESSPKVTVDGKEIKVPIRVGSDAVAVVDTTAYPTLAAAIEAAGDKEITLVNSTEEEMDISAAKIVAARAGLTVYGVELEF
;
A
#
# COMPACT_ATOMS: atom_id res chain seq x y z
N MET A 1 19.99 -2.80 31.73
CA MET A 1 21.14 -2.21 31.00
C MET A 1 20.58 -1.34 29.88
N SER A 2 20.76 -0.02 29.98
CA SER A 2 20.38 0.89 28.89
C SER A 2 21.46 0.76 27.80
N THR A 3 21.15 0.06 26.73
CA THR A 3 22.00 0.08 25.55
C THR A 3 21.93 1.47 24.96
N VAL A 4 23.03 2.19 25.00
CA VAL A 4 23.16 3.49 24.32
C VAL A 4 23.05 3.19 22.83
N SER A 5 21.93 3.56 22.22
CA SER A 5 21.77 3.41 20.78
C SER A 5 22.61 4.47 20.04
N THR A 6 23.22 4.07 18.95
CA THR A 6 23.96 5.03 18.11
C THR A 6 22.97 5.93 17.37
N LYS A 7 23.09 7.25 17.58
CA LYS A 7 22.24 8.24 16.93
C LYS A 7 22.77 8.58 15.54
N ILE A 8 21.88 8.55 14.58
CA ILE A 8 22.11 8.97 13.19
C ILE A 8 21.32 10.26 12.95
N THR A 9 22.04 11.35 12.79
CA THR A 9 21.46 12.70 12.66
C THR A 9 21.64 13.31 11.27
N GLU A 10 22.40 12.65 10.41
CA GLU A 10 22.72 13.07 9.06
C GLU A 10 22.30 11.99 8.04
N LYS A 11 22.11 12.40 6.81
CA LYS A 11 21.78 11.47 5.71
C LYS A 11 22.90 10.44 5.49
N MET A 12 22.53 9.17 5.50
CA MET A 12 23.40 8.07 5.13
C MET A 12 23.16 7.72 3.65
N VAL A 13 24.21 7.73 2.84
CA VAL A 13 24.18 7.21 1.47
C VAL A 13 25.18 6.06 1.40
N ILE A 14 24.69 4.87 1.11
CA ILE A 14 25.47 3.64 1.06
C ILE A 14 25.38 3.06 -0.35
N ASP A 15 26.49 3.04 -1.09
CA ASP A 15 26.62 2.20 -2.28
C ASP A 15 27.22 0.87 -1.84
N ALA A 16 26.39 -0.15 -1.84
CA ALA A 16 26.78 -1.46 -1.31
C ALA A 16 27.62 -2.27 -2.29
N ALA A 17 27.64 -1.91 -3.57
CA ALA A 17 28.39 -2.62 -4.60
C ALA A 17 28.19 -4.15 -4.58
N GLY A 18 26.93 -4.58 -4.44
CA GLY A 18 26.55 -6.00 -4.36
C GLY A 18 26.70 -6.66 -2.99
N LYS A 19 27.11 -5.92 -1.95
CA LYS A 19 27.31 -6.47 -0.61
C LYS A 19 26.03 -6.45 0.22
N ASP A 20 26.08 -7.14 1.34
CA ASP A 20 25.03 -7.16 2.36
C ASP A 20 25.17 -5.98 3.32
N ILE A 21 24.07 -5.33 3.63
CA ILE A 21 24.00 -4.19 4.55
C ILE A 21 23.18 -4.56 5.78
N VAL A 22 23.70 -4.25 6.96
CA VAL A 22 22.99 -4.45 8.23
C VAL A 22 22.97 -3.15 9.03
N LEU A 23 21.78 -2.64 9.30
CA LEU A 23 21.51 -1.53 10.21
C LEU A 23 20.83 -2.11 11.46
N ASN A 24 21.52 -2.06 12.61
CA ASN A 24 21.01 -2.69 13.82
C ASN A 24 21.18 -1.79 15.04
N GLY A 25 20.10 -1.57 15.78
CA GLY A 25 20.11 -0.82 17.03
C GLY A 25 20.42 0.67 16.87
N LEU A 26 19.99 1.28 15.74
CA LEU A 26 20.26 2.68 15.42
C LEU A 26 19.05 3.56 15.71
N ASP A 27 19.28 4.76 16.19
CA ASP A 27 18.27 5.80 16.36
C ASP A 27 18.45 6.88 15.29
N PHE A 28 17.49 6.97 14.36
CA PHE A 28 17.47 7.96 13.29
C PHE A 28 16.62 9.16 13.70
N THR A 29 17.22 10.34 13.65
CA THR A 29 16.55 11.60 14.01
C THR A 29 17.10 12.75 13.18
N LYS A 30 16.46 13.90 13.20
CA LYS A 30 16.82 15.07 12.39
C LYS A 30 16.92 14.73 10.91
N ASN A 31 18.11 14.77 10.31
CA ASN A 31 18.39 14.46 8.92
C ASN A 31 18.86 13.01 8.71
N GLY A 32 18.55 12.12 9.64
CA GLY A 32 18.91 10.70 9.60
C GLY A 32 18.12 9.89 8.58
N TYR A 33 18.16 10.28 7.32
CA TYR A 33 17.59 9.56 6.18
C TYR A 33 18.57 8.51 5.66
N VAL A 34 18.05 7.47 5.03
CA VAL A 34 18.88 6.36 4.52
C VAL A 34 18.61 6.14 3.04
N GLU A 35 19.66 6.17 2.25
CA GLU A 35 19.63 5.77 0.84
C GLU A 35 20.63 4.65 0.62
N ILE A 36 20.17 3.49 0.15
CA ILE A 36 21.00 2.32 -0.11
C ILE A 36 20.91 1.99 -1.59
N LYS A 37 22.07 1.83 -2.23
CA LYS A 37 22.19 1.49 -3.65
C LYS A 37 22.91 0.17 -3.84
N ASN A 38 22.46 -0.59 -4.83
CA ASN A 38 23.12 -1.80 -5.32
C ASN A 38 23.47 -2.83 -4.23
N ALA A 39 22.58 -3.01 -3.25
CA ALA A 39 22.78 -4.00 -2.22
C ALA A 39 22.31 -5.40 -2.68
N ASN A 40 22.98 -6.45 -2.25
CA ASN A 40 22.51 -7.81 -2.39
C ASN A 40 21.41 -8.12 -1.35
N SER A 41 21.65 -7.70 -0.10
CA SER A 41 20.62 -7.73 0.94
C SER A 41 20.70 -6.51 1.85
N VAL A 42 19.57 -6.17 2.46
CA VAL A 42 19.44 -5.10 3.45
C VAL A 42 18.67 -5.66 4.65
N VAL A 43 19.29 -5.61 5.81
CA VAL A 43 18.66 -5.96 7.09
C VAL A 43 18.62 -4.72 7.98
N ILE A 44 17.42 -4.30 8.35
CA ILE A 44 17.17 -3.20 9.31
C ILE A 44 16.47 -3.82 10.50
N LYS A 45 17.07 -3.75 11.67
CA LYS A 45 16.47 -4.35 12.87
C LYS A 45 16.74 -3.56 14.13
N ASN A 46 15.79 -3.59 15.07
CA ASN A 46 15.90 -2.93 16.36
C ASN A 46 16.22 -1.43 16.23
N CYS A 47 15.76 -0.80 15.16
CA CYS A 47 16.01 0.61 14.89
C CYS A 47 14.82 1.46 15.33
N ARG A 48 15.08 2.73 15.57
CA ARG A 48 14.06 3.75 15.82
C ARG A 48 14.21 4.88 14.84
N VAL A 49 13.07 5.33 14.30
CA VAL A 49 12.99 6.51 13.44
C VAL A 49 12.01 7.48 14.06
N TYR A 50 12.50 8.64 14.49
CA TYR A 50 11.68 9.63 15.20
C TYR A 50 12.28 11.03 15.12
N LYS A 51 11.44 12.05 15.22
CA LYS A 51 11.86 13.47 15.23
C LYS A 51 12.76 13.85 14.05
N LEU A 52 12.38 13.40 12.86
CA LEU A 52 13.02 13.82 11.61
C LEU A 52 12.74 15.30 11.35
N ASN A 53 13.65 16.02 10.69
CA ASN A 53 13.45 17.43 10.38
C ASN A 53 12.51 17.61 9.20
N ALA A 54 11.52 18.51 9.38
CA ALA A 54 10.56 18.89 8.35
C ALA A 54 11.17 19.70 7.20
N GLU A 55 12.22 20.47 7.48
CA GLU A 55 12.81 21.41 6.52
C GLU A 55 13.41 20.74 5.29
N ASP A 56 13.68 19.46 5.38
CA ASP A 56 14.18 18.65 4.27
C ASP A 56 13.03 17.94 3.51
N SER A 57 11.88 18.59 3.44
CA SER A 57 10.66 18.10 2.74
C SER A 57 10.87 17.74 1.26
N ALA A 58 11.98 18.14 0.66
CA ALA A 58 12.42 17.62 -0.62
C ALA A 58 12.78 16.13 -0.57
N LYS A 59 12.91 15.54 0.62
CA LYS A 59 13.17 14.12 0.82
C LYS A 59 11.89 13.40 1.21
N ASN A 60 11.27 12.85 0.20
CA ASN A 60 9.97 12.21 0.32
C ASN A 60 10.03 10.82 0.97
N TYR A 61 11.09 10.45 1.69
CA TYR A 61 11.27 9.11 2.27
C TYR A 61 12.25 9.14 3.45
N TRP A 62 12.09 8.18 4.37
CA TRP A 62 13.14 7.87 5.34
C TRP A 62 14.13 6.86 4.78
N LEU A 63 13.64 5.73 4.21
CA LEU A 63 14.45 4.71 3.56
C LEU A 63 14.16 4.69 2.07
N LYS A 64 15.22 4.79 1.27
CA LYS A 64 15.16 4.56 -0.18
C LYS A 64 16.13 3.47 -0.59
N ILE A 65 15.62 2.47 -1.29
CA ILE A 65 16.42 1.38 -1.84
C ILE A 65 16.40 1.49 -3.36
N LEU A 66 17.57 1.62 -3.95
CA LEU A 66 17.80 1.87 -5.36
C LEU A 66 18.71 0.82 -5.98
N GLY A 67 18.65 0.68 -7.28
CA GLY A 67 19.57 -0.10 -8.09
C GLY A 67 18.87 -1.11 -8.97
N ASP A 68 19.62 -1.61 -9.93
CA ASP A 68 19.15 -2.61 -10.90
C ASP A 68 19.33 -4.05 -10.37
N ILE A 69 20.10 -4.21 -9.31
CA ILE A 69 20.32 -5.50 -8.66
C ILE A 69 19.12 -5.77 -7.73
N PRO A 70 18.43 -6.91 -7.89
CA PRO A 70 17.38 -7.30 -6.96
C PRO A 70 17.91 -7.47 -5.54
N VAL A 71 17.15 -7.00 -4.54
CA VAL A 71 17.56 -6.94 -3.15
C VAL A 71 16.68 -7.81 -2.26
N LYS A 72 17.30 -8.55 -1.33
CA LYS A 72 16.58 -9.20 -0.23
C LYS A 72 16.46 -8.21 0.92
N LEU A 73 15.24 -7.80 1.26
CA LEU A 73 14.97 -6.85 2.34
C LEU A 73 14.43 -7.55 3.58
N ALA A 74 14.96 -7.21 4.75
CA ALA A 74 14.37 -7.56 6.04
C ALA A 74 14.31 -6.33 6.94
N VAL A 75 13.09 -5.89 7.33
CA VAL A 75 12.87 -4.83 8.33
C VAL A 75 12.15 -5.44 9.51
N LEU A 76 12.80 -5.48 10.66
CA LEU A 76 12.36 -6.29 11.79
C LEU A 76 12.45 -5.51 13.11
N TYR A 77 11.46 -5.68 14.00
CA TYR A 77 11.49 -5.21 15.39
C TYR A 77 11.87 -3.73 15.54
N SER A 78 11.39 -2.89 14.64
CA SER A 78 11.75 -1.48 14.57
C SER A 78 10.53 -0.58 14.84
N PHE A 79 10.79 0.61 15.33
CA PHE A 79 9.78 1.61 15.65
C PHE A 79 9.92 2.80 14.70
N PHE A 80 8.81 3.19 14.10
CA PHE A 80 8.74 4.31 13.17
C PHE A 80 7.64 5.28 13.61
N GLY A 81 7.99 6.53 13.83
CA GLY A 81 7.00 7.54 14.11
C GLY A 81 7.36 8.51 15.22
N ASN A 82 6.32 9.10 15.81
CA ASN A 82 6.43 10.12 16.82
C ASN A 82 7.19 11.37 16.35
N ASN A 83 6.70 11.94 15.24
CA ASN A 83 7.18 13.20 14.69
C ASN A 83 6.10 14.30 14.85
N PRO A 84 5.63 14.60 16.07
CA PRO A 84 4.52 15.52 16.29
C PRO A 84 4.87 16.94 15.86
N GLY A 85 3.93 17.58 15.21
CA GLY A 85 4.05 18.99 14.81
C GLY A 85 4.90 19.21 13.57
N MET A 86 5.19 18.17 12.82
CA MET A 86 5.90 18.31 11.55
C MET A 86 4.94 18.72 10.43
N ASN A 87 4.91 20.02 10.15
CA ASN A 87 4.55 20.48 8.81
C ASN A 87 5.68 20.04 7.87
N GLY A 88 5.64 18.80 7.38
CA GLY A 88 6.71 18.27 6.55
C GLY A 88 7.19 16.88 6.96
N GLN A 89 6.27 16.02 7.37
CA GLN A 89 6.53 14.58 7.48
C GLN A 89 7.09 14.05 6.17
N VAL A 90 7.92 13.02 6.21
CA VAL A 90 8.31 12.32 4.99
C VAL A 90 7.04 11.86 4.26
N TYR A 91 7.02 12.05 2.95
CA TYR A 91 5.86 11.68 2.15
C TYR A 91 5.63 10.17 2.17
N ASN A 92 6.69 9.40 1.92
CA ASN A 92 6.72 7.95 2.05
C ASN A 92 7.74 7.55 3.12
N LEU A 93 7.40 6.62 3.99
CA LEU A 93 8.40 6.14 4.95
C LEU A 93 9.43 5.24 4.26
N PHE A 94 8.96 4.24 3.52
CA PHE A 94 9.80 3.36 2.72
C PHE A 94 9.52 3.55 1.24
N GLU A 95 10.57 3.68 0.44
CA GLU A 95 10.51 3.77 -1.01
C GLU A 95 11.45 2.74 -1.64
N MET A 96 10.88 1.59 -2.02
CA MET A 96 11.64 0.46 -2.53
C MET A 96 11.56 0.41 -4.05
N ASN A 97 12.49 1.10 -4.70
CA ASN A 97 12.57 1.17 -6.16
C ASN A 97 13.34 -0.01 -6.79
N ALA A 98 14.18 -0.70 -6.02
CA ALA A 98 14.80 -1.95 -6.47
C ALA A 98 13.79 -3.11 -6.44
N LYS A 99 13.98 -4.11 -7.29
CA LYS A 99 13.17 -5.34 -7.25
C LYS A 99 13.43 -6.12 -5.97
N LEU A 100 12.38 -6.46 -5.24
CA LEU A 100 12.51 -7.28 -4.03
C LEU A 100 12.63 -8.76 -4.38
N LYS A 101 13.63 -9.42 -3.82
CA LYS A 101 13.82 -10.88 -3.91
C LYS A 101 12.78 -11.61 -3.06
N SER A 102 12.56 -12.87 -3.41
CA SER A 102 11.76 -13.78 -2.59
C SER A 102 12.23 -13.84 -1.15
N SER A 103 11.27 -14.01 -0.23
CA SER A 103 11.49 -13.97 1.22
C SER A 103 11.95 -12.61 1.77
N SER A 104 11.77 -11.53 1.03
CA SER A 104 11.83 -10.20 1.62
C SER A 104 10.71 -10.05 2.65
N SER A 105 11.02 -9.44 3.81
CA SER A 105 10.08 -9.37 4.93
C SER A 105 10.14 -8.02 5.63
N ILE A 106 8.96 -7.46 5.91
CA ILE A 106 8.79 -6.32 6.83
C ILE A 106 7.87 -6.82 7.93
N SER A 107 8.44 -7.12 9.11
CA SER A 107 7.71 -7.86 10.12
C SER A 107 8.02 -7.42 11.55
N ASN A 108 7.01 -7.52 12.41
CA ASN A 108 7.10 -7.17 13.84
C ASN A 108 7.55 -5.71 14.08
N ASN A 109 7.07 -4.78 13.26
CA ASN A 109 7.38 -3.37 13.38
C ASN A 109 6.17 -2.60 13.92
N TRP A 110 6.46 -1.46 14.52
CA TRP A 110 5.47 -0.50 14.96
C TRP A 110 5.57 0.78 14.12
N PHE A 111 4.53 1.08 13.38
CA PHE A 111 4.35 2.31 12.63
C PHE A 111 3.34 3.18 13.38
N ALA A 112 3.85 4.17 14.12
CA ALA A 112 3.00 5.07 14.88
C ALA A 112 2.38 6.16 13.99
N SER A 113 1.38 6.83 14.50
CA SER A 113 0.82 8.05 13.93
C SER A 113 1.96 9.01 13.56
N ASP A 114 1.77 9.78 12.53
CA ASP A 114 2.75 10.77 12.06
C ASP A 114 4.09 10.21 11.55
N CYS A 115 4.19 8.91 11.31
CA CYS A 115 5.41 8.35 10.72
C CYS A 115 5.65 8.84 9.29
N CYS A 116 4.60 9.11 8.54
CA CYS A 116 4.64 9.70 7.20
C CYS A 116 3.28 10.32 6.84
N THR A 117 3.25 11.16 5.79
CA THR A 117 2.02 11.82 5.36
C THR A 117 1.22 11.04 4.32
N HIS A 118 1.80 10.01 3.70
CA HIS A 118 1.15 9.34 2.59
C HIS A 118 1.27 7.81 2.66
N ASN A 119 2.39 7.24 2.24
CA ASN A 119 2.54 5.78 2.23
C ASN A 119 3.58 5.31 3.24
N THR A 120 3.21 4.33 4.06
CA THR A 120 4.15 3.77 5.04
C THR A 120 5.11 2.82 4.35
N ILE A 121 4.61 1.83 3.62
CA ILE A 121 5.42 0.87 2.87
C ILE A 121 5.08 1.00 1.39
N ASN A 122 6.07 1.33 0.56
CA ASN A 122 5.92 1.45 -0.88
C ASN A 122 6.76 0.40 -1.60
N ILE A 123 6.12 -0.50 -2.32
CA ILE A 123 6.77 -1.55 -3.11
C ILE A 123 6.60 -1.24 -4.58
N TYR A 124 7.69 -0.90 -5.26
CA TYR A 124 7.67 -0.57 -6.70
C TYR A 124 8.20 -1.66 -7.60
N GLY A 125 8.81 -2.71 -7.05
CA GLY A 125 9.35 -3.81 -7.83
C GLY A 125 9.44 -5.11 -7.04
N ALA A 126 9.27 -6.23 -7.74
CA ALA A 126 9.48 -7.56 -7.22
C ALA A 126 10.08 -8.45 -8.32
N GLU A 127 10.86 -9.45 -7.96
CA GLU A 127 11.28 -10.48 -8.90
C GLU A 127 10.12 -11.39 -9.25
N GLU A 128 10.14 -11.95 -10.45
CA GLU A 128 9.20 -12.99 -10.85
C GLU A 128 9.29 -14.20 -9.92
N GLY A 129 8.15 -14.76 -9.55
CA GLY A 129 8.03 -15.88 -8.63
C GLY A 129 8.32 -15.53 -7.16
N SER A 130 8.58 -14.26 -6.83
CA SER A 130 8.89 -13.85 -5.46
C SER A 130 7.67 -13.87 -4.55
N ALA A 131 7.92 -14.14 -3.25
CA ALA A 131 6.96 -13.93 -2.18
C ALA A 131 7.52 -12.89 -1.19
N ILE A 132 6.76 -11.83 -0.93
CA ILE A 132 7.12 -10.74 -0.03
C ILE A 132 6.19 -10.80 1.18
N TYR A 133 6.75 -10.81 2.37
CA TYR A 133 6.04 -11.01 3.62
C TYR A 133 5.94 -9.72 4.43
N LEU A 134 4.72 -9.38 4.83
CA LEU A 134 4.38 -8.20 5.62
C LEU A 134 3.59 -8.68 6.84
N ASN A 135 4.32 -9.10 7.90
CA ASN A 135 3.70 -9.86 8.98
C ASN A 135 3.82 -9.19 10.35
N ASN A 136 2.76 -9.29 11.16
CA ASN A 136 2.76 -8.87 12.56
C ASN A 136 3.20 -7.41 12.75
N ASN A 137 2.86 -6.51 11.85
CA ASN A 137 3.13 -5.10 12.01
C ASN A 137 1.90 -4.41 12.64
N TYR A 138 2.18 -3.36 13.40
CA TYR A 138 1.16 -2.46 13.92
C TYR A 138 1.23 -1.12 13.20
N PHE A 139 0.11 -0.68 12.65
CA PHE A 139 -0.04 0.60 11.96
C PHE A 139 -1.07 1.45 12.72
N ALA A 140 -0.65 2.57 13.30
CA ALA A 140 -1.54 3.52 13.93
C ALA A 140 -1.68 4.76 13.06
N ASP A 141 -2.91 5.09 12.68
CA ASP A 141 -3.27 6.27 11.87
C ASP A 141 -2.40 6.46 10.63
N CYS A 142 -2.01 5.37 10.00
CA CYS A 142 -1.28 5.39 8.74
C CYS A 142 -2.25 5.53 7.58
N ARG A 143 -2.07 6.56 6.75
CA ARG A 143 -2.97 6.84 5.63
C ARG A 143 -3.05 5.68 4.64
N HIS A 144 -1.91 5.25 4.12
CA HIS A 144 -1.77 4.02 3.33
C HIS A 144 -0.71 3.16 4.00
N SER A 145 -1.12 2.07 4.63
CA SER A 145 -0.17 1.21 5.34
C SER A 145 0.78 0.52 4.36
N ILE A 146 0.24 -0.03 3.29
CA ILE A 146 1.02 -0.74 2.27
C ILE A 146 0.57 -0.28 0.89
N ARG A 147 1.49 0.27 0.11
CA ARG A 147 1.26 0.56 -1.31
C ARG A 147 2.02 -0.43 -2.19
N VAL A 148 1.29 -1.06 -3.09
CA VAL A 148 1.84 -1.91 -4.14
C VAL A 148 1.71 -1.16 -5.46
N GLY A 149 2.82 -0.60 -5.92
CA GLY A 149 2.92 0.20 -7.14
C GLY A 149 3.89 -0.41 -8.14
N ILE A 150 3.88 -1.74 -8.30
CA ILE A 150 4.85 -2.47 -9.12
C ILE A 150 4.79 -1.97 -10.56
N LYS A 151 5.94 -1.56 -11.08
CA LYS A 151 6.06 -0.94 -12.42
C LYS A 151 5.99 -1.94 -13.56
N GLU A 152 6.44 -3.14 -13.32
CA GLU A 152 6.40 -4.29 -14.22
C GLU A 152 5.51 -5.33 -13.56
N ALA A 153 4.78 -6.09 -14.34
CA ALA A 153 3.79 -7.04 -13.86
C ALA A 153 4.39 -8.47 -13.68
N PRO A 154 5.33 -8.68 -12.73
CA PRO A 154 5.84 -10.01 -12.49
C PRO A 154 4.78 -10.87 -11.80
N VAL A 155 4.83 -12.16 -12.02
CA VAL A 155 4.13 -13.12 -11.19
C VAL A 155 4.76 -13.08 -9.80
N CYS A 156 4.11 -12.46 -8.83
CA CYS A 156 4.62 -12.39 -7.46
C CYS A 156 3.49 -12.47 -6.43
N SER A 157 3.86 -12.72 -5.19
CA SER A 157 2.93 -12.80 -4.06
C SER A 157 3.27 -11.75 -3.00
N ILE A 158 2.24 -11.07 -2.51
CA ILE A 158 2.29 -10.27 -1.28
C ILE A 158 1.53 -11.05 -0.21
N VAL A 159 2.21 -11.41 0.86
CA VAL A 159 1.62 -12.13 1.99
C VAL A 159 1.62 -11.22 3.20
N ALA A 160 0.43 -10.80 3.64
CA ALA A 160 0.25 -9.93 4.80
C ALA A 160 -0.54 -10.67 5.87
N GLN A 161 0.11 -10.99 6.99
CA GLN A 161 -0.49 -11.83 8.03
C GLN A 161 -0.27 -11.25 9.43
N GLY A 162 -1.31 -11.31 10.26
CA GLY A 162 -1.22 -10.94 11.68
C GLY A 162 -0.97 -9.45 11.91
N ASN A 163 -1.20 -8.58 10.93
CA ASN A 163 -1.04 -7.15 11.09
C ASN A 163 -2.24 -6.54 11.81
N GLU A 164 -1.98 -5.44 12.50
CA GLU A 164 -3.03 -4.66 13.14
C GLU A 164 -2.99 -3.22 12.62
N LEU A 165 -4.11 -2.75 12.10
CA LEU A 165 -4.31 -1.37 11.66
C LEU A 165 -5.33 -0.71 12.59
N MET A 166 -4.94 0.39 13.21
CA MET A 166 -5.84 1.26 13.96
C MET A 166 -5.95 2.60 13.24
N VAL A 167 -7.17 3.01 12.94
CA VAL A 167 -7.48 4.32 12.37
C VAL A 167 -8.39 5.06 13.33
N ASN A 168 -7.90 6.16 13.90
CA ASN A 168 -8.66 6.99 14.84
C ASN A 168 -9.33 8.18 14.14
N ASP A 169 -9.07 8.38 12.87
CA ASP A 169 -9.59 9.48 12.11
C ASP A 169 -11.08 9.29 11.81
N THR A 170 -11.85 10.34 11.99
CA THR A 170 -13.31 10.32 11.96
C THR A 170 -13.91 11.10 10.81
N THR A 171 -13.11 11.83 10.04
CA THR A 171 -13.64 12.57 8.90
C THR A 171 -13.82 11.67 7.69
N PRO A 172 -14.97 11.74 6.97
CA PRO A 172 -15.19 10.89 5.80
C PRO A 172 -14.12 11.02 4.71
N GLU A 173 -13.56 12.21 4.54
CA GLU A 173 -12.51 12.50 3.56
C GLU A 173 -11.19 11.84 3.93
N GLU A 174 -10.85 11.78 5.21
CA GLU A 174 -9.63 11.16 5.71
C GLU A 174 -9.75 9.64 5.76
N LEU A 175 -10.92 9.14 6.13
CA LEU A 175 -11.25 7.71 6.06
C LEU A 175 -11.14 7.15 4.64
N GLU A 176 -11.43 7.96 3.64
CA GLU A 176 -11.27 7.57 2.23
C GLU A 176 -9.87 7.11 1.90
N TRP A 177 -8.88 7.72 2.52
CA TRP A 177 -7.47 7.46 2.26
C TRP A 177 -6.82 6.49 3.27
N SER A 178 -7.52 6.17 4.36
CA SER A 178 -7.02 5.25 5.38
C SER A 178 -7.36 3.82 4.99
N ASN A 179 -6.39 3.11 4.41
CA ASN A 179 -6.57 1.74 3.97
C ASN A 179 -5.35 0.87 4.30
N PHE A 180 -5.57 -0.43 4.37
CA PHE A 180 -4.51 -1.38 4.64
C PHE A 180 -3.60 -1.57 3.43
N MET A 181 -4.18 -1.77 2.25
CA MET A 181 -3.43 -1.94 1.01
C MET A 181 -3.95 -1.00 -0.08
N LEU A 182 -3.03 -0.27 -0.69
CA LEU A 182 -3.27 0.51 -1.88
C LEU A 182 -2.59 -0.14 -3.09
N PHE A 183 -3.36 -0.50 -4.09
CA PHE A 183 -2.86 -0.94 -5.39
C PHE A 183 -2.97 0.23 -6.37
N GLN A 184 -1.86 0.86 -6.65
CA GLN A 184 -1.83 2.03 -7.53
C GLN A 184 -0.61 1.98 -8.43
N PRO A 185 -0.80 1.97 -9.76
CA PRO A 185 0.29 2.02 -10.71
C PRO A 185 1.17 3.25 -10.49
N TYR A 186 2.48 3.08 -10.58
CA TYR A 186 3.40 4.20 -10.44
C TYR A 186 3.76 4.77 -11.81
N GLY A 187 3.37 6.03 -12.02
CA GLY A 187 3.90 6.86 -13.11
C GLY A 187 3.35 6.60 -14.52
N LYS A 188 2.45 5.63 -14.72
CA LYS A 188 1.74 5.40 -15.99
C LYS A 188 0.29 5.06 -15.74
N LYS A 189 -0.59 5.63 -16.55
CA LYS A 189 -2.05 5.44 -16.46
C LYS A 189 -2.52 4.03 -16.87
N THR A 190 -1.66 3.22 -17.47
CA THR A 190 -2.00 1.92 -18.06
C THR A 190 -1.06 0.83 -17.57
N THR A 191 -0.92 0.64 -16.26
CA THR A 191 -0.10 -0.46 -15.74
C THR A 191 -0.97 -1.66 -15.46
N THR A 192 -0.60 -2.80 -16.01
CA THR A 192 -1.17 -4.10 -15.71
C THR A 192 -0.49 -4.63 -14.45
N PHE A 193 -1.24 -5.09 -13.44
CA PHE A 193 -0.68 -5.71 -12.24
C PHE A 193 -0.32 -7.19 -12.45
N GLY A 194 -0.60 -7.74 -13.62
CA GLY A 194 -0.23 -9.10 -14.00
C GLY A 194 -0.77 -10.16 -13.06
N ASN A 195 0.03 -11.14 -12.78
CA ASN A 195 -0.32 -12.26 -11.90
C ASN A 195 0.02 -11.99 -10.42
N LEU A 196 -0.24 -10.78 -9.93
CA LEU A 196 -0.05 -10.46 -8.54
C LEU A 196 -1.04 -11.26 -7.66
N LYS A 197 -0.51 -12.06 -6.75
CA LYS A 197 -1.29 -12.76 -5.74
C LYS A 197 -1.16 -12.04 -4.41
N VAL A 198 -2.27 -11.60 -3.85
CA VAL A 198 -2.30 -11.02 -2.51
C VAL A 198 -2.99 -11.97 -1.56
N VAL A 199 -2.31 -12.34 -0.49
CA VAL A 199 -2.84 -13.23 0.57
C VAL A 199 -2.82 -12.47 1.88
N THR A 200 -3.98 -12.31 2.50
CA THR A 200 -4.10 -11.70 3.82
C THR A 200 -4.77 -12.66 4.78
N SER A 201 -4.26 -12.76 6.00
CA SER A 201 -4.86 -13.62 7.03
C SER A 201 -4.58 -13.09 8.44
N ASN A 202 -5.53 -13.29 9.34
CA ASN A 202 -5.42 -12.90 10.75
C ASN A 202 -5.06 -11.42 10.97
N ASN A 203 -5.36 -10.54 10.03
CA ASN A 203 -5.17 -9.12 10.20
C ASN A 203 -6.35 -8.54 10.99
N LYS A 204 -6.05 -7.61 11.88
CA LYS A 204 -7.05 -6.88 12.64
C LYS A 204 -7.08 -5.45 12.13
N MET A 205 -8.28 -4.96 11.90
CA MET A 205 -8.49 -3.59 11.50
C MET A 205 -9.56 -2.98 12.40
N SER A 206 -9.26 -1.83 12.96
CA SER A 206 -10.21 -1.03 13.71
C SER A 206 -10.26 0.38 13.16
N GLN A 207 -11.46 0.85 12.89
CA GLN A 207 -11.70 2.18 12.36
C GLN A 207 -12.91 2.77 13.07
N SER A 208 -12.79 3.99 13.58
CA SER A 208 -13.92 4.66 14.20
C SER A 208 -14.88 5.14 13.11
N GLY A 209 -16.12 4.65 13.14
CA GLY A 209 -17.25 5.19 12.38
C GLY A 209 -17.52 4.59 11.00
N SER A 210 -16.70 3.70 10.46
CA SER A 210 -16.98 2.99 9.21
C SER A 210 -16.25 1.65 9.14
N GLU A 211 -16.63 0.79 8.19
CA GLU A 211 -15.90 -0.44 7.95
C GLU A 211 -14.49 -0.16 7.40
N PRO A 212 -13.47 -0.89 7.87
CA PRO A 212 -12.11 -0.68 7.44
C PRO A 212 -11.92 -1.06 5.97
N ILE A 213 -11.25 -0.19 5.21
CA ILE A 213 -10.92 -0.45 3.81
C ILE A 213 -9.70 -1.36 3.75
N VAL A 214 -9.92 -2.61 3.37
CA VAL A 214 -8.83 -3.60 3.28
C VAL A 214 -7.95 -3.36 2.06
N ALA A 215 -8.56 -3.11 0.91
CA ALA A 215 -7.85 -2.85 -0.33
C ALA A 215 -8.46 -1.66 -1.08
N TYR A 216 -7.60 -0.86 -1.65
CA TYR A 216 -7.96 0.29 -2.46
C TYR A 216 -7.22 0.23 -3.79
N PHE A 217 -7.95 0.30 -4.89
CA PHE A 217 -7.36 0.34 -6.22
C PHE A 217 -7.49 1.76 -6.77
N GLY A 218 -6.37 2.45 -6.90
CA GLY A 218 -6.34 3.75 -7.54
C GLY A 218 -6.57 3.60 -9.04
N ALA A 219 -7.72 4.08 -9.53
CA ALA A 219 -7.95 4.30 -10.95
C ALA A 219 -7.74 5.78 -11.25
N ASN A 220 -7.01 6.07 -12.29
CA ASN A 220 -6.94 7.41 -12.89
C ASN A 220 -7.98 7.47 -14.03
N ASP A 221 -8.03 8.59 -14.77
CA ASP A 221 -8.94 8.84 -15.91
C ASP A 221 -8.95 7.75 -17.01
N THR A 222 -8.16 6.71 -16.87
CA THR A 222 -8.07 5.61 -17.84
C THR A 222 -8.38 4.31 -17.11
N PRO A 223 -9.16 3.40 -17.69
CA PRO A 223 -9.42 2.09 -17.11
C PRO A 223 -8.12 1.38 -16.76
N MET A 224 -8.04 0.87 -15.53
CA MET A 224 -6.89 0.12 -15.05
C MET A 224 -7.20 -1.37 -15.23
N SER A 225 -6.38 -2.05 -16.03
CA SER A 225 -6.55 -3.47 -16.28
C SER A 225 -5.47 -4.29 -15.57
N PHE A 226 -5.86 -5.49 -15.19
CA PHE A 226 -4.98 -6.53 -14.66
C PHE A 226 -4.95 -7.69 -15.65
N GLU A 227 -3.83 -8.36 -15.84
CA GLU A 227 -3.77 -9.57 -16.66
C GLU A 227 -4.55 -10.72 -16.02
N SER A 228 -4.61 -10.72 -14.70
CA SER A 228 -5.47 -11.61 -13.91
C SER A 228 -6.00 -10.85 -12.71
N SER A 229 -7.19 -11.19 -12.25
CA SER A 229 -7.72 -10.62 -11.02
C SER A 229 -6.77 -10.91 -9.85
N PRO A 230 -6.26 -9.90 -9.13
CA PRO A 230 -5.47 -10.14 -7.95
C PRO A 230 -6.37 -10.81 -6.91
N LYS A 231 -5.99 -12.02 -6.52
CA LYS A 231 -6.70 -12.74 -5.47
C LYS A 231 -6.36 -12.12 -4.12
N VAL A 232 -7.32 -11.49 -3.52
CA VAL A 232 -7.21 -10.94 -2.16
C VAL A 232 -7.96 -11.85 -1.21
N THR A 233 -7.25 -12.41 -0.24
CA THR A 233 -7.84 -13.26 0.79
C THR A 233 -7.79 -12.53 2.13
N VAL A 234 -8.93 -12.31 2.75
CA VAL A 234 -9.06 -11.72 4.10
C VAL A 234 -9.62 -12.79 5.02
N ASP A 235 -8.89 -13.11 6.10
CA ASP A 235 -9.27 -14.13 7.07
C ASP A 235 -9.70 -15.48 6.43
N GLY A 236 -8.95 -15.89 5.42
CA GLY A 236 -9.18 -17.13 4.71
C GLY A 236 -10.30 -17.11 3.68
N LYS A 237 -11.01 -15.99 3.52
CA LYS A 237 -12.04 -15.81 2.49
C LYS A 237 -11.46 -15.02 1.32
N GLU A 238 -11.62 -15.54 0.12
CA GLU A 238 -11.29 -14.79 -1.09
C GLU A 238 -12.36 -13.72 -1.32
N ILE A 239 -11.93 -12.46 -1.41
CA ILE A 239 -12.81 -11.37 -1.84
C ILE A 239 -12.66 -11.18 -3.34
N LYS A 240 -13.79 -11.17 -4.04
CA LYS A 240 -13.85 -11.11 -5.51
C LYS A 240 -13.30 -9.80 -6.06
N VAL A 241 -13.49 -8.71 -5.35
CA VAL A 241 -13.19 -7.36 -5.80
C VAL A 241 -12.61 -6.55 -4.64
N PRO A 242 -11.66 -5.64 -4.92
CA PRO A 242 -11.22 -4.67 -3.93
C PRO A 242 -12.42 -3.91 -3.36
N ILE A 243 -12.40 -3.72 -2.06
CA ILE A 243 -13.49 -3.07 -1.33
C ILE A 243 -13.71 -1.63 -1.82
N ARG A 244 -12.67 -1.00 -2.35
CA ARG A 244 -12.77 0.32 -2.95
C ARG A 244 -11.78 0.48 -4.10
N VAL A 245 -12.27 1.01 -5.21
CA VAL A 245 -11.45 1.44 -6.35
C VAL A 245 -11.53 2.96 -6.41
N GLY A 246 -10.41 3.62 -6.62
CA GLY A 246 -10.19 5.06 -6.46
C GLY A 246 -11.36 6.00 -6.76
N SER A 247 -11.27 7.23 -6.32
CA SER A 247 -12.32 8.23 -6.46
C SER A 247 -12.87 8.37 -7.89
N ASP A 248 -12.07 7.98 -8.87
CA ASP A 248 -12.39 8.11 -10.30
C ASP A 248 -12.96 6.84 -10.94
N ALA A 249 -12.95 5.71 -10.21
CA ALA A 249 -13.57 4.49 -10.69
C ALA A 249 -14.97 4.31 -10.12
N VAL A 250 -15.95 4.08 -10.97
CA VAL A 250 -17.33 3.81 -10.58
C VAL A 250 -17.61 2.33 -10.56
N ALA A 251 -17.07 1.57 -11.51
CA ALA A 251 -17.36 0.15 -11.63
C ALA A 251 -16.15 -0.66 -12.12
N VAL A 252 -16.19 -1.97 -11.87
CA VAL A 252 -15.20 -2.95 -12.35
C VAL A 252 -15.90 -4.06 -13.11
N VAL A 253 -15.35 -4.41 -14.27
CA VAL A 253 -15.74 -5.58 -15.04
C VAL A 253 -14.53 -6.51 -15.15
N ASP A 254 -14.64 -7.74 -14.69
CA ASP A 254 -13.51 -8.67 -14.54
C ASP A 254 -12.36 -8.02 -13.76
N THR A 255 -11.32 -7.56 -14.49
CA THR A 255 -10.10 -6.97 -13.95
C THR A 255 -9.90 -5.52 -14.39
N THR A 256 -10.89 -4.93 -15.02
CA THR A 256 -10.80 -3.56 -15.56
C THR A 256 -11.71 -2.62 -14.80
N ALA A 257 -11.13 -1.54 -14.28
CA ALA A 257 -11.87 -0.48 -13.60
C ALA A 257 -12.28 0.62 -14.59
N TYR A 258 -13.50 1.10 -14.47
CA TYR A 258 -14.11 2.11 -15.37
C TYR A 258 -14.49 3.37 -14.58
N PRO A 259 -14.22 4.55 -15.13
CA PRO A 259 -14.54 5.82 -14.47
C PRO A 259 -16.04 6.14 -14.49
N THR A 260 -16.83 5.48 -15.32
CA THR A 260 -18.28 5.66 -15.43
C THR A 260 -18.98 4.31 -15.47
N LEU A 261 -20.23 4.27 -14.99
CA LEU A 261 -21.05 3.07 -15.08
C LEU A 261 -21.44 2.78 -16.54
N ALA A 262 -21.68 3.81 -17.34
CA ALA A 262 -21.98 3.66 -18.77
C ALA A 262 -20.85 2.93 -19.51
N ALA A 263 -19.60 3.33 -19.29
CA ALA A 263 -18.44 2.67 -19.91
C ALA A 263 -18.29 1.21 -19.45
N ALA A 264 -18.60 0.93 -18.18
CA ALA A 264 -18.60 -0.44 -17.66
C ALA A 264 -19.68 -1.30 -18.30
N ILE A 265 -20.89 -0.78 -18.47
CA ILE A 265 -22.01 -1.49 -19.12
C ILE A 265 -21.67 -1.81 -20.59
N GLU A 266 -21.15 -0.82 -21.32
CA GLU A 266 -20.74 -1.03 -22.72
C GLU A 266 -19.69 -2.14 -22.87
N ALA A 267 -18.74 -2.20 -21.93
CA ALA A 267 -17.66 -3.18 -21.93
C ALA A 267 -18.07 -4.56 -21.40
N ALA A 268 -19.11 -4.64 -20.57
CA ALA A 268 -19.45 -5.85 -19.83
C ALA A 268 -20.09 -6.92 -20.74
N GLY A 269 -20.94 -6.53 -21.68
CA GLY A 269 -21.79 -7.50 -22.37
C GLY A 269 -22.66 -8.28 -21.38
N ASP A 270 -22.50 -9.60 -21.31
CA ASP A 270 -23.22 -10.48 -20.38
C ASP A 270 -22.52 -10.65 -19.01
N LYS A 271 -21.38 -10.02 -18.81
CA LYS A 271 -20.58 -10.16 -17.58
C LYS A 271 -21.17 -9.37 -16.41
N GLU A 272 -20.84 -9.80 -15.21
CA GLU A 272 -21.17 -9.08 -14.00
C GLU A 272 -20.34 -7.81 -13.88
N ILE A 273 -20.99 -6.73 -13.49
CA ILE A 273 -20.39 -5.43 -13.20
C ILE A 273 -20.40 -5.26 -11.70
N THR A 274 -19.25 -4.99 -11.11
CA THR A 274 -19.17 -4.67 -9.69
C THR A 274 -19.11 -3.16 -9.51
N LEU A 275 -20.15 -2.58 -8.92
CA LEU A 275 -20.16 -1.17 -8.53
C LEU A 275 -19.23 -0.97 -7.32
N VAL A 276 -18.30 -0.03 -7.42
CA VAL A 276 -17.29 0.24 -6.39
C VAL A 276 -17.42 1.61 -5.76
N ASN A 277 -18.03 2.56 -6.47
CA ASN A 277 -18.43 3.86 -5.96
C ASN A 277 -19.85 4.17 -6.43
N SER A 278 -20.62 4.90 -5.60
CA SER A 278 -21.95 5.37 -6.00
C SER A 278 -21.86 6.31 -7.20
N THR A 279 -22.91 6.32 -8.01
CA THR A 279 -23.00 7.21 -9.16
C THR A 279 -24.39 7.82 -9.26
N GLU A 280 -24.43 9.07 -9.70
CA GLU A 280 -25.67 9.81 -10.00
C GLU A 280 -26.05 9.75 -11.50
N GLU A 281 -25.37 8.87 -12.25
CA GLU A 281 -25.71 8.68 -13.67
C GLU A 281 -27.13 8.10 -13.81
N GLU A 282 -27.99 8.85 -14.49
CA GLU A 282 -29.33 8.37 -14.86
C GLU A 282 -29.26 7.48 -16.09
N MET A 283 -29.49 6.19 -15.90
CA MET A 283 -29.46 5.21 -16.99
C MET A 283 -30.34 4.01 -16.72
N ASP A 284 -30.74 3.35 -17.79
CA ASP A 284 -31.41 2.06 -17.69
C ASP A 284 -30.41 0.94 -17.40
N ILE A 285 -30.46 0.41 -16.20
CA ILE A 285 -29.61 -0.70 -15.76
C ILE A 285 -30.33 -2.04 -15.74
N SER A 286 -31.57 -2.11 -16.22
CA SER A 286 -32.43 -3.31 -16.10
C SER A 286 -31.87 -4.55 -16.81
N ALA A 287 -31.05 -4.36 -17.86
CA ALA A 287 -30.40 -5.43 -18.60
C ALA A 287 -28.99 -5.77 -18.07
N ALA A 288 -28.42 -4.96 -17.17
CA ALA A 288 -27.07 -5.14 -16.66
C ALA A 288 -27.07 -5.96 -15.36
N LYS A 289 -26.10 -6.85 -15.22
CA LYS A 289 -25.88 -7.58 -13.97
C LYS A 289 -24.95 -6.78 -13.07
N ILE A 290 -25.52 -5.96 -12.20
CA ILE A 290 -24.75 -5.08 -11.33
C ILE A 290 -24.88 -5.57 -9.87
N VAL A 291 -23.75 -5.72 -9.22
CA VAL A 291 -23.65 -6.02 -7.77
C VAL A 291 -22.84 -4.94 -7.08
N ALA A 292 -23.17 -4.63 -5.84
CA ALA A 292 -22.36 -3.70 -5.05
C ALA A 292 -21.12 -4.40 -4.51
N ALA A 293 -19.98 -3.70 -4.46
CA ALA A 293 -18.77 -4.21 -3.81
C ALA A 293 -18.86 -4.14 -2.27
N ARG A 294 -19.78 -3.34 -1.73
CA ARG A 294 -20.07 -3.14 -0.31
C ARG A 294 -21.46 -2.56 -0.13
N ALA A 295 -22.01 -2.67 1.08
CA ALA A 295 -23.28 -2.03 1.41
C ALA A 295 -23.24 -0.50 1.24
N GLY A 296 -24.39 0.10 1.00
CA GLY A 296 -24.58 1.54 0.88
C GLY A 296 -24.15 2.16 -0.45
N LEU A 297 -23.81 1.36 -1.46
CA LEU A 297 -23.56 1.87 -2.81
C LEU A 297 -24.86 2.06 -3.58
N THR A 298 -25.00 3.22 -4.27
CA THR A 298 -26.20 3.61 -4.97
C THR A 298 -25.92 3.90 -6.44
N VAL A 299 -26.92 3.61 -7.29
CA VAL A 299 -27.00 4.11 -8.67
C VAL A 299 -28.23 4.99 -8.74
N TYR A 300 -28.06 6.26 -9.06
CA TYR A 300 -29.13 7.26 -9.10
C TYR A 300 -30.04 7.20 -7.85
N GLY A 301 -29.42 7.17 -6.67
CA GLY A 301 -30.08 7.13 -5.38
C GLY A 301 -30.73 5.78 -4.99
N VAL A 302 -30.65 4.76 -5.85
CA VAL A 302 -31.16 3.40 -5.56
C VAL A 302 -30.01 2.55 -5.02
N GLU A 303 -30.17 2.05 -3.79
CA GLU A 303 -29.19 1.14 -3.17
C GLU A 303 -29.20 -0.23 -3.87
N LEU A 304 -28.03 -0.74 -4.18
CA LEU A 304 -27.86 -2.04 -4.81
C LEU A 304 -27.65 -3.13 -3.75
N GLU A 305 -28.07 -4.34 -4.09
CA GLU A 305 -27.75 -5.53 -3.28
C GLU A 305 -26.23 -5.77 -3.27
N PHE A 306 -25.73 -6.12 -2.09
CA PHE A 306 -24.33 -6.45 -1.82
C PHE A 306 -24.14 -7.96 -1.70
#